data_0f675a12f4e152d683e33509f124fde7
#
_entry.id   0f675a12f4e152d683e33509f124fde7
#
_cell.length_a   1.000
_cell.length_b   1.000
_cell.length_c   1.000
_cell.angle_alpha   90.00
_cell.angle_beta   90.00
_cell.angle_gamma   90.00
#
_symmetry.space_group_name_H-M   'P 1'
#
loop_
_entity.id
_entity.type
_entity.pdbx_description
1 polymer ?
#
loop_
_entity_poly.entity_id
_entity_poly.type
_entity_poly.pdbx_seq_one_letter_code
_entity_poly.pdbx_strand_id
1 'polypeptide(L)'
;MITTFVSCSIRKHIPEGEMILKNNIVEIHSKDVEFSKSDISSCIAQASNPKFLGFMPLTWVYYKTENKDSKFIKWINKTMGEKPVYFNNDLKETSVAQISKYLNDVGYFNSAISTEIKNKRGISKVYYGIYPARPYIIDSVSYKITDSVIYNYVKEIEETLPIKKGEIYNAFNFDDERDQITEHLKNNGYFYFTKDYIFMEVDTNFNDKKANVNIRIDNVIDPETQKYVNHKQYTINNIYIYPKGVLQNNVNGDTTQYTFEINKHLGNETFHFIYNENPKIRFKTFDNIIQLHTGSLYNSHQVTQTYKALNNLKIYNHNNIDF
;
A
#
# COMPACT_ATOMS: atom_id res chain seq x y z
N MET A 1 26.61 31.78 23.74
CA MET A 1 28.01 31.33 23.60
C MET A 1 28.27 29.99 24.29
N ILE A 2 27.49 28.90 23.90
CA ILE A 2 27.59 27.54 24.55
C ILE A 2 27.77 26.42 23.50
N THR A 3 27.93 26.77 22.23
CA THR A 3 27.90 25.76 21.14
C THR A 3 29.23 25.08 20.80
N THR A 4 30.33 25.43 21.43
CA THR A 4 31.67 24.93 21.07
C THR A 4 32.14 23.70 21.84
N PHE A 5 31.49 23.32 22.96
CA PHE A 5 31.98 22.23 23.83
C PHE A 5 31.42 20.83 23.49
N VAL A 6 30.33 20.72 22.78
CA VAL A 6 29.69 19.43 22.51
C VAL A 6 30.41 18.61 21.42
N SER A 7 31.06 19.29 20.46
CA SER A 7 31.72 18.63 19.33
C SER A 7 33.01 17.86 19.71
N CYS A 8 33.70 18.28 20.75
CA CYS A 8 34.93 17.61 21.20
C CYS A 8 34.69 16.30 21.98
N SER A 9 33.52 16.14 22.60
CA SER A 9 33.23 14.97 23.46
C SER A 9 32.86 13.72 22.64
N ILE A 10 32.13 13.84 21.53
CA ILE A 10 31.67 12.70 20.71
C ILE A 10 32.85 12.05 19.98
N ARG A 11 33.80 12.83 19.49
CA ARG A 11 34.96 12.36 18.71
C ARG A 11 35.81 11.31 19.41
N LYS A 12 35.93 11.38 20.74
CA LYS A 12 36.72 10.45 21.54
C LYS A 12 36.14 9.03 21.60
N HIS A 13 34.88 8.89 21.23
CA HIS A 13 34.14 7.62 21.29
C HIS A 13 33.93 6.99 19.92
N ILE A 14 34.32 7.68 18.83
CA ILE A 14 34.17 7.15 17.47
C ILE A 14 35.33 6.14 17.26
N PRO A 15 35.00 4.88 16.84
CA PRO A 15 36.04 3.91 16.49
C PRO A 15 36.96 4.43 15.39
N GLU A 16 38.22 3.96 15.39
CA GLU A 16 39.20 4.35 14.38
C GLU A 16 38.70 3.93 12.98
N GLY A 17 38.74 4.84 12.02
CA GLY A 17 38.27 4.61 10.65
C GLY A 17 36.76 4.85 10.44
N GLU A 18 35.96 4.99 11.50
CA GLU A 18 34.54 5.21 11.41
C GLU A 18 34.17 6.70 11.40
N MET A 19 33.03 7.02 10.80
CA MET A 19 32.45 8.39 10.77
C MET A 19 30.95 8.37 11.08
N ILE A 20 30.52 9.20 12.00
CA ILE A 20 29.09 9.33 12.33
C ILE A 20 28.35 10.01 11.18
N LEU A 21 27.32 9.36 10.65
CA LEU A 21 26.43 9.94 9.63
C LEU A 21 25.51 10.98 10.29
N LYS A 22 25.76 12.26 10.01
CA LYS A 22 24.98 13.36 10.58
C LYS A 22 23.73 13.65 9.79
N ASN A 23 23.84 13.75 8.46
CA ASN A 23 22.73 14.16 7.58
C ASN A 23 22.91 13.54 6.19
N ASN A 24 21.78 13.14 5.62
CA ASN A 24 21.60 13.03 4.17
C ASN A 24 20.95 14.31 3.67
N ILE A 25 21.46 14.88 2.60
CA ILE A 25 21.01 16.16 2.05
C ILE A 25 20.67 15.92 0.58
N VAL A 26 19.43 16.15 0.21
CA VAL A 26 18.93 16.02 -1.18
C VAL A 26 18.86 17.38 -1.82
N GLU A 27 19.50 17.51 -3.00
CA GLU A 27 19.50 18.71 -3.83
C GLU A 27 18.96 18.34 -5.22
N ILE A 28 17.81 18.92 -5.59
CA ILE A 28 17.19 18.71 -6.90
C ILE A 28 17.58 19.88 -7.79
N HIS A 29 18.29 19.60 -8.87
CA HIS A 29 18.81 20.60 -9.83
C HIS A 29 17.84 20.83 -10.98
N SER A 30 16.55 20.93 -10.67
CA SER A 30 15.49 21.34 -11.59
C SER A 30 14.34 21.93 -10.78
N LYS A 31 13.54 22.82 -11.41
CA LYS A 31 12.35 23.40 -10.78
C LYS A 31 11.06 22.74 -11.26
N ASP A 32 11.07 22.18 -12.47
CA ASP A 32 9.90 21.64 -13.13
C ASP A 32 9.94 20.10 -13.07
N VAL A 33 9.64 19.55 -11.87
CA VAL A 33 9.59 18.10 -11.63
C VAL A 33 8.37 17.77 -10.77
N GLU A 34 7.77 16.61 -11.02
CA GLU A 34 6.58 16.13 -10.30
C GLU A 34 6.92 15.22 -9.09
N PHE A 35 8.11 15.36 -8.56
CA PHE A 35 8.52 14.68 -7.34
C PHE A 35 9.21 15.66 -6.36
N SER A 36 9.18 15.34 -5.09
CA SER A 36 9.69 16.18 -4.02
C SER A 36 11.02 15.68 -3.44
N LYS A 37 11.68 16.55 -2.65
CA LYS A 37 12.83 16.11 -1.83
C LYS A 37 12.46 15.04 -0.80
N SER A 38 11.21 15.02 -0.33
CA SER A 38 10.73 14.01 0.60
C SER A 38 10.71 12.63 -0.06
N ASP A 39 10.23 12.55 -1.30
CA ASP A 39 10.15 11.30 -2.05
C ASP A 39 11.55 10.71 -2.28
N ILE A 40 12.50 11.54 -2.71
CA ILE A 40 13.90 11.12 -2.86
C ILE A 40 14.51 10.71 -1.50
N SER A 41 14.18 11.43 -0.42
CA SER A 41 14.70 11.11 0.91
C SER A 41 14.17 9.77 1.43
N SER A 42 12.97 9.37 1.05
CA SER A 42 12.40 8.06 1.39
C SER A 42 13.13 6.89 0.72
N CYS A 43 13.83 7.14 -0.39
CA CYS A 43 14.66 6.16 -1.10
C CYS A 43 16.05 5.99 -0.49
N ILE A 44 16.42 6.76 0.56
CA ILE A 44 17.75 6.66 1.17
C ILE A 44 17.78 5.49 2.15
N ALA A 45 18.58 4.48 1.83
CA ALA A 45 18.67 3.23 2.62
C ALA A 45 19.25 3.44 4.03
N GLN A 46 20.11 4.43 4.21
CA GLN A 46 20.73 4.72 5.50
C GLN A 46 20.14 5.99 6.13
N ALA A 47 19.28 5.82 7.14
CA ALA A 47 18.80 6.95 7.94
C ALA A 47 19.96 7.64 8.67
N SER A 48 19.93 8.97 8.74
CA SER A 48 20.89 9.74 9.54
C SER A 48 20.56 9.66 11.03
N ASN A 49 21.55 9.96 11.87
CA ASN A 49 21.33 9.99 13.32
C ASN A 49 20.26 11.03 13.70
N PRO A 50 19.24 10.63 14.49
CA PRO A 50 18.17 11.54 14.91
C PRO A 50 18.67 12.59 15.88
N LYS A 51 17.91 13.69 15.98
CA LYS A 51 18.20 14.81 16.88
C LYS A 51 17.08 14.95 17.90
N PHE A 52 17.44 15.11 19.16
CA PHE A 52 16.49 15.47 20.20
C PHE A 52 16.16 16.97 20.10
N LEU A 53 14.87 17.30 20.04
CA LEU A 53 14.38 18.68 19.86
C LEU A 53 15.01 19.44 18.68
N GLY A 54 15.50 18.73 17.66
CA GLY A 54 16.08 19.34 16.46
C GLY A 54 17.51 19.86 16.58
N PHE A 55 18.09 19.92 17.79
CA PHE A 55 19.42 20.52 18.01
C PHE A 55 20.44 19.59 18.69
N MET A 56 20.04 18.68 19.58
CA MET A 56 20.95 17.82 20.32
C MET A 56 21.01 16.43 19.70
N PRO A 57 22.19 15.91 19.28
CA PRO A 57 22.31 14.54 18.77
C PRO A 57 22.00 13.52 19.87
N LEU A 58 21.09 12.59 19.62
CA LEU A 58 20.78 11.49 20.57
C LEU A 58 21.99 10.58 20.81
N THR A 59 22.88 10.46 19.85
CA THR A 59 24.18 9.79 19.99
C THR A 59 25.05 10.35 21.11
N TRP A 60 24.95 11.64 21.43
CA TRP A 60 25.65 12.24 22.58
C TRP A 60 25.11 11.72 23.92
N VAL A 61 23.80 11.53 24.02
CA VAL A 61 23.16 10.93 25.19
C VAL A 61 23.63 9.49 25.34
N TYR A 62 23.66 8.72 24.27
CA TYR A 62 24.16 7.35 24.24
C TYR A 62 25.58 7.27 24.81
N TYR A 63 26.55 7.98 24.25
CA TYR A 63 27.94 7.94 24.72
C TYR A 63 28.16 8.45 26.14
N LYS A 64 27.35 9.40 26.59
CA LYS A 64 27.47 9.89 28.00
C LYS A 64 26.87 8.92 29.03
N THR A 65 26.06 8.03 28.61
CA THR A 65 25.25 7.14 29.47
C THR A 65 25.70 5.67 29.39
N GLU A 66 26.45 5.28 28.35
CA GLU A 66 26.81 3.90 28.05
C GLU A 66 27.56 3.20 29.23
N ASN A 67 28.42 3.92 29.93
CA ASN A 67 29.26 3.36 31.00
C ASN A 67 28.81 3.74 32.43
N LYS A 68 27.55 4.13 32.61
CA LYS A 68 27.06 4.55 33.94
C LYS A 68 25.92 3.61 34.41
N ASP A 69 26.13 3.06 35.62
CA ASP A 69 25.26 2.00 36.18
C ASP A 69 24.00 2.47 36.96
N SER A 70 23.73 3.79 37.02
CA SER A 70 22.55 4.29 37.69
C SER A 70 21.27 3.88 36.96
N LYS A 71 20.22 3.42 37.72
CA LYS A 71 18.90 3.04 37.17
C LYS A 71 18.26 4.16 36.32
N PHE A 72 18.43 5.41 36.74
CA PHE A 72 17.91 6.58 36.01
C PHE A 72 18.65 6.80 34.69
N ILE A 73 19.96 6.56 34.65
CA ILE A 73 20.79 6.69 33.44
C ILE A 73 20.49 5.56 32.47
N LYS A 74 20.29 4.31 32.96
CA LYS A 74 19.83 3.18 32.13
C LYS A 74 18.45 3.45 31.51
N TRP A 75 17.55 4.09 32.24
CA TRP A 75 16.25 4.51 31.72
C TRP A 75 16.37 5.57 30.62
N ILE A 76 17.20 6.62 30.85
CA ILE A 76 17.48 7.65 29.83
C ILE A 76 18.09 7.01 28.57
N ASN A 77 19.05 6.12 28.71
CA ASN A 77 19.70 5.46 27.58
C ASN A 77 18.72 4.57 26.80
N LYS A 78 17.85 3.84 27.51
CA LYS A 78 16.82 3.01 26.90
C LYS A 78 15.75 3.83 26.17
N THR A 79 15.43 5.03 26.65
CA THR A 79 14.32 5.86 26.15
C THR A 79 14.78 6.91 25.12
N MET A 80 15.99 7.42 25.23
CA MET A 80 16.52 8.56 24.46
C MET A 80 17.89 8.31 23.84
N GLY A 81 18.61 7.25 24.25
CA GLY A 81 19.94 6.91 23.73
C GLY A 81 19.81 5.97 22.53
N GLU A 82 19.99 6.48 21.33
CA GLU A 82 20.08 5.65 20.13
C GLU A 82 21.53 5.34 19.77
N LYS A 83 21.77 4.09 19.33
CA LYS A 83 23.10 3.68 18.85
C LYS A 83 23.52 4.59 17.70
N PRO A 84 24.79 5.02 17.67
CA PRO A 84 25.29 5.85 16.59
C PRO A 84 25.22 5.10 15.26
N VAL A 85 24.71 5.78 14.25
CA VAL A 85 24.75 5.31 12.86
C VAL A 85 26.04 5.83 12.23
N TYR A 86 26.95 4.91 11.90
CA TYR A 86 28.17 5.22 11.18
C TYR A 86 27.91 5.22 9.68
N PHE A 87 28.59 6.09 8.95
CA PHE A 87 28.50 6.12 7.50
C PHE A 87 28.94 4.79 6.89
N ASN A 88 28.11 4.26 5.99
CA ASN A 88 28.39 3.04 5.24
C ASN A 88 28.31 3.34 3.73
N ASN A 89 29.39 3.03 3.01
CA ASN A 89 29.47 3.28 1.57
C ASN A 89 28.51 2.38 0.77
N ASP A 90 28.33 1.12 1.17
CA ASP A 90 27.46 0.19 0.47
C ASP A 90 25.99 0.63 0.56
N LEU A 91 25.59 1.15 1.72
CA LEU A 91 24.23 1.73 1.90
C LEU A 91 24.06 3.04 1.12
N LYS A 92 25.13 3.83 0.90
CA LYS A 92 25.10 4.98 0.01
C LYS A 92 24.87 4.55 -1.44
N GLU A 93 25.59 3.52 -1.92
CA GLU A 93 25.39 2.98 -3.28
C GLU A 93 23.98 2.37 -3.43
N THR A 94 23.50 1.65 -2.42
CA THR A 94 22.12 1.18 -2.37
C THR A 94 21.13 2.33 -2.48
N SER A 95 21.37 3.44 -1.78
CA SER A 95 20.53 4.64 -1.88
C SER A 95 20.50 5.22 -3.30
N VAL A 96 21.67 5.29 -3.95
CA VAL A 96 21.75 5.77 -5.35
C VAL A 96 20.93 4.85 -6.28
N ALA A 97 21.04 3.53 -6.12
CA ALA A 97 20.26 2.58 -6.91
C ALA A 97 18.76 2.71 -6.67
N GLN A 98 18.33 2.89 -5.41
CA GLN A 98 16.91 3.10 -5.05
C GLN A 98 16.37 4.42 -5.59
N ILE A 99 17.15 5.50 -5.51
CA ILE A 99 16.78 6.80 -6.10
C ILE A 99 16.67 6.69 -7.62
N SER A 100 17.63 6.02 -8.28
CA SER A 100 17.58 5.79 -9.73
C SER A 100 16.34 4.98 -10.14
N LYS A 101 16.03 3.93 -9.39
CA LYS A 101 14.81 3.15 -9.61
C LYS A 101 13.56 4.02 -9.46
N TYR A 102 13.44 4.77 -8.37
CA TYR A 102 12.31 5.67 -8.16
C TYR A 102 12.14 6.68 -9.30
N LEU A 103 13.22 7.32 -9.75
CA LEU A 103 13.18 8.27 -10.87
C LEU A 103 12.70 7.60 -12.17
N ASN A 104 13.12 6.37 -12.42
CA ASN A 104 12.62 5.59 -13.55
C ASN A 104 11.13 5.26 -13.40
N ASP A 105 10.70 4.84 -12.19
CA ASP A 105 9.31 4.51 -11.88
C ASP A 105 8.37 5.71 -12.08
N VAL A 106 8.86 6.94 -11.84
CA VAL A 106 8.08 8.19 -12.07
C VAL A 106 8.40 8.88 -13.41
N GLY A 107 8.96 8.15 -14.37
CA GLY A 107 9.10 8.58 -15.75
C GLY A 107 10.36 9.40 -16.09
N TYR A 108 11.25 9.66 -15.15
CA TYR A 108 12.50 10.40 -15.37
C TYR A 108 13.68 9.46 -15.65
N PHE A 109 13.53 8.64 -16.69
CA PHE A 109 14.55 7.68 -17.10
C PHE A 109 15.88 8.36 -17.45
N ASN A 110 17.00 7.67 -17.12
CA ASN A 110 18.36 8.16 -17.37
C ASN A 110 18.71 9.50 -16.67
N SER A 111 18.04 9.80 -15.55
CA SER A 111 18.46 10.92 -14.69
C SER A 111 19.83 10.65 -14.08
N ALA A 112 20.64 11.71 -13.95
CA ALA A 112 21.94 11.58 -13.33
C ALA A 112 21.85 11.85 -11.83
N ILE A 113 22.59 11.06 -11.04
CA ILE A 113 22.68 11.20 -9.59
C ILE A 113 24.15 11.38 -9.25
N SER A 114 24.48 12.46 -8.56
CA SER A 114 25.81 12.68 -7.99
C SER A 114 25.79 12.50 -6.48
N THR A 115 26.89 12.02 -5.92
CA THR A 115 27.07 11.94 -4.48
C THR A 115 28.34 12.66 -4.05
N GLU A 116 28.25 13.47 -3.00
CA GLU A 116 29.39 14.11 -2.37
C GLU A 116 29.39 13.81 -0.86
N ILE A 117 30.51 13.41 -0.32
CA ILE A 117 30.67 13.13 1.11
C ILE A 117 31.56 14.21 1.72
N LYS A 118 30.99 15.01 2.64
CA LYS A 118 31.73 16.02 3.38
C LYS A 118 32.06 15.53 4.78
N ASN A 119 33.32 15.21 5.00
CA ASN A 119 33.86 14.73 6.25
C ASN A 119 34.52 15.85 7.05
N LYS A 120 34.06 16.03 8.29
CA LYS A 120 34.69 17.01 9.20
C LYS A 120 34.69 16.47 10.64
N ARG A 121 35.86 16.28 11.22
CA ARG A 121 36.08 15.91 12.65
C ARG A 121 35.30 14.65 13.06
N GLY A 122 35.37 13.57 12.24
CA GLY A 122 34.68 12.29 12.51
C GLY A 122 33.17 12.29 12.23
N ILE A 123 32.68 13.32 11.54
CA ILE A 123 31.25 13.46 11.17
C ILE A 123 31.16 13.54 9.65
N SER A 124 30.29 12.74 9.09
CA SER A 124 29.96 12.72 7.65
C SER A 124 28.61 13.37 7.36
N LYS A 125 28.55 14.07 6.25
CA LYS A 125 27.30 14.49 5.59
C LYS A 125 27.35 13.95 4.17
N VAL A 126 26.27 13.31 3.72
CA VAL A 126 26.14 12.83 2.35
C VAL A 126 25.19 13.77 1.59
N TYR A 127 25.62 14.26 0.46
CA TYR A 127 24.83 15.06 -0.46
C TYR A 127 24.47 14.19 -1.65
N TYR A 128 23.18 14.19 -2.01
CA TYR A 128 22.64 13.53 -3.20
C TYR A 128 22.15 14.62 -4.14
N GLY A 129 22.93 14.90 -5.19
CA GLY A 129 22.54 15.86 -6.25
C GLY A 129 21.77 15.11 -7.33
N ILE A 130 20.51 15.50 -7.53
CA ILE A 130 19.61 14.90 -8.52
C ILE A 130 19.53 15.80 -9.74
N TYR A 131 19.87 15.29 -10.90
CA TYR A 131 19.79 15.96 -12.21
C TYR A 131 18.75 15.23 -13.07
N PRO A 132 17.47 15.62 -12.97
CA PRO A 132 16.40 14.95 -13.67
C PRO A 132 16.56 15.08 -15.18
N ALA A 133 16.37 13.97 -15.88
CA ALA A 133 16.22 13.99 -17.34
C ALA A 133 14.81 14.48 -17.72
N ARG A 134 14.57 14.73 -19.00
CA ARG A 134 13.23 15.03 -19.51
C ARG A 134 12.32 13.81 -19.27
N PRO A 135 11.14 13.98 -18.65
CA PRO A 135 10.24 12.85 -18.37
C PRO A 135 9.63 12.28 -19.63
N TYR A 136 9.23 11.02 -19.55
CA TYR A 136 8.43 10.38 -20.59
C TYR A 136 6.96 10.74 -20.42
N ILE A 137 6.31 11.07 -21.55
CA ILE A 137 4.89 11.43 -21.58
C ILE A 137 4.12 10.27 -22.21
N ILE A 138 2.95 9.94 -21.67
CA ILE A 138 2.04 8.94 -22.23
C ILE A 138 1.45 9.50 -23.53
N ASP A 139 1.77 8.89 -24.66
CA ASP A 139 1.28 9.30 -25.99
C ASP A 139 -0.06 8.64 -26.34
N SER A 140 -0.24 7.39 -25.93
CA SER A 140 -1.49 6.66 -26.12
C SER A 140 -1.74 5.65 -25.01
N VAL A 141 -3.02 5.46 -24.71
CA VAL A 141 -3.52 4.37 -23.86
C VAL A 141 -4.49 3.54 -24.70
N SER A 142 -4.34 2.23 -24.69
CA SER A 142 -5.20 1.31 -25.43
C SER A 142 -5.59 0.12 -24.57
N TYR A 143 -6.82 -0.39 -24.78
CA TYR A 143 -7.35 -1.54 -24.06
C TYR A 143 -7.55 -2.72 -25.01
N LYS A 144 -6.87 -3.84 -24.72
CA LYS A 144 -7.01 -5.10 -25.44
C LYS A 144 -7.75 -6.10 -24.58
N ILE A 145 -9.08 -6.08 -24.69
CA ILE A 145 -9.98 -6.90 -23.88
C ILE A 145 -10.87 -7.70 -24.84
N THR A 146 -10.76 -9.04 -24.75
CA THR A 146 -11.51 -9.94 -25.66
C THR A 146 -12.97 -10.08 -25.24
N ASP A 147 -13.24 -10.07 -23.91
CA ASP A 147 -14.58 -10.11 -23.36
C ASP A 147 -15.27 -8.74 -23.54
N SER A 148 -16.28 -8.68 -24.40
CA SER A 148 -17.00 -7.44 -24.71
C SER A 148 -17.76 -6.87 -23.52
N VAL A 149 -18.20 -7.70 -22.57
CA VAL A 149 -18.91 -7.24 -21.38
C VAL A 149 -17.92 -6.56 -20.42
N ILE A 150 -16.77 -7.18 -20.18
CA ILE A 150 -15.70 -6.57 -19.38
C ILE A 150 -15.20 -5.29 -20.05
N TYR A 151 -15.04 -5.29 -21.37
CA TYR A 151 -14.64 -4.08 -22.11
C TYR A 151 -15.59 -2.90 -21.83
N ASN A 152 -16.91 -3.15 -21.84
CA ASN A 152 -17.89 -2.10 -21.55
C ASN A 152 -17.77 -1.58 -20.11
N TYR A 153 -17.61 -2.45 -19.12
CA TYR A 153 -17.40 -2.03 -17.73
C TYR A 153 -16.13 -1.20 -17.55
N VAL A 154 -15.04 -1.57 -18.22
CA VAL A 154 -13.81 -0.77 -18.17
C VAL A 154 -14.02 0.60 -18.81
N LYS A 155 -14.76 0.66 -19.92
CA LYS A 155 -15.10 1.91 -20.60
C LYS A 155 -15.96 2.85 -19.75
N GLU A 156 -16.83 2.33 -18.89
CA GLU A 156 -17.63 3.13 -17.97
C GLU A 156 -16.79 3.97 -17.01
N ILE A 157 -15.62 3.47 -16.62
CA ILE A 157 -14.73 4.12 -15.65
C ILE A 157 -13.48 4.74 -16.28
N GLU A 158 -13.27 4.61 -17.60
CA GLU A 158 -12.04 5.04 -18.31
C GLU A 158 -11.61 6.47 -17.95
N GLU A 159 -12.57 7.40 -17.86
CA GLU A 159 -12.31 8.81 -17.51
C GLU A 159 -11.77 8.99 -16.08
N THR A 160 -12.01 8.03 -15.19
CA THR A 160 -11.57 8.08 -13.79
C THR A 160 -10.25 7.36 -13.56
N LEU A 161 -9.82 6.53 -14.52
CA LEU A 161 -8.60 5.75 -14.40
C LEU A 161 -7.34 6.65 -14.40
N PRO A 162 -6.30 6.28 -13.65
CA PRO A 162 -5.14 7.13 -13.43
C PRO A 162 -4.19 7.25 -14.62
N ILE A 163 -4.19 6.29 -15.56
CA ILE A 163 -3.29 6.34 -16.71
C ILE A 163 -3.95 7.11 -17.85
N LYS A 164 -3.43 8.30 -18.17
CA LYS A 164 -4.02 9.18 -19.18
C LYS A 164 -3.00 9.66 -20.21
N LYS A 165 -3.47 9.82 -21.45
CA LYS A 165 -2.69 10.45 -22.50
C LYS A 165 -2.32 11.88 -22.13
N GLY A 166 -1.05 12.26 -22.36
CA GLY A 166 -0.51 13.59 -22.10
C GLY A 166 0.11 13.76 -20.72
N GLU A 167 -0.11 12.82 -19.79
CA GLU A 167 0.48 12.85 -18.45
C GLU A 167 1.88 12.23 -18.44
N ILE A 168 2.66 12.55 -17.42
CA ILE A 168 3.97 11.92 -17.19
C ILE A 168 3.75 10.43 -16.85
N TYR A 169 4.58 9.58 -17.49
CA TYR A 169 4.63 8.16 -17.14
C TYR A 169 4.92 7.98 -15.64
N ASN A 170 4.07 7.21 -14.98
CA ASN A 170 4.24 6.88 -13.57
C ASN A 170 3.83 5.40 -13.35
N ALA A 171 4.81 4.56 -13.00
CA ALA A 171 4.58 3.13 -12.79
C ALA A 171 3.67 2.84 -11.59
N PHE A 172 3.58 3.74 -10.61
CA PHE A 172 2.67 3.57 -9.46
C PHE A 172 1.20 3.62 -9.89
N ASN A 173 0.87 4.41 -10.92
CA ASN A 173 -0.48 4.46 -11.47
C ASN A 173 -0.95 3.11 -12.05
N PHE A 174 -0.04 2.21 -12.39
CA PHE A 174 -0.39 0.90 -12.95
C PHE A 174 -1.05 -0.03 -11.95
N ASP A 175 -0.58 -0.04 -10.70
CA ASP A 175 -1.23 -0.82 -9.65
C ASP A 175 -2.57 -0.19 -9.25
N ASP A 176 -2.63 1.14 -9.18
CA ASP A 176 -3.88 1.86 -8.90
C ASP A 176 -4.94 1.60 -9.97
N GLU A 177 -4.56 1.55 -11.24
CA GLU A 177 -5.47 1.25 -12.34
C GLU A 177 -5.97 -0.20 -12.29
N ARG A 178 -5.07 -1.16 -12.03
CA ARG A 178 -5.46 -2.56 -11.81
C ARG A 178 -6.44 -2.70 -10.65
N ASP A 179 -6.19 -2.02 -9.55
CA ASP A 179 -7.03 -2.09 -8.37
C ASP A 179 -8.41 -1.47 -8.65
N GLN A 180 -8.49 -0.32 -9.34
CA GLN A 180 -9.75 0.33 -9.70
C GLN A 180 -10.58 -0.52 -10.68
N ILE A 181 -9.96 -1.07 -11.74
CA ILE A 181 -10.64 -1.98 -12.67
C ILE A 181 -11.13 -3.22 -11.93
N THR A 182 -10.29 -3.83 -11.08
CA THR A 182 -10.66 -5.01 -10.31
C THR A 182 -11.83 -4.73 -9.36
N GLU A 183 -11.79 -3.61 -8.64
CA GLU A 183 -12.86 -3.21 -7.74
C GLU A 183 -14.17 -2.95 -8.49
N HIS A 184 -14.10 -2.24 -9.63
CA HIS A 184 -15.28 -1.98 -10.46
C HIS A 184 -15.92 -3.28 -10.97
N LEU A 185 -15.13 -4.21 -11.48
CA LEU A 185 -15.63 -5.51 -11.94
C LEU A 185 -16.20 -6.34 -10.78
N LYS A 186 -15.56 -6.39 -9.63
CA LYS A 186 -16.08 -7.05 -8.43
C LYS A 186 -17.38 -6.42 -7.91
N ASN A 187 -17.57 -5.13 -8.10
CA ASN A 187 -18.82 -4.46 -7.75
C ASN A 187 -19.96 -4.77 -8.74
N ASN A 188 -19.61 -5.36 -9.90
CA ASN A 188 -20.53 -5.77 -10.94
C ASN A 188 -20.62 -7.30 -11.14
N GLY A 189 -20.42 -8.07 -10.08
CA GLY A 189 -20.68 -9.50 -10.05
C GLY A 189 -19.46 -10.41 -10.31
N TYR A 190 -18.32 -9.90 -10.69
CA TYR A 190 -17.15 -10.73 -11.03
C TYR A 190 -16.38 -11.16 -9.77
N PHE A 191 -16.97 -12.02 -8.95
CA PHE A 191 -16.44 -12.45 -7.65
C PHE A 191 -15.00 -12.97 -7.71
N TYR A 192 -14.68 -13.84 -8.67
CA TYR A 192 -13.35 -14.46 -8.82
C TYR A 192 -12.37 -13.61 -9.63
N PHE A 193 -12.75 -12.43 -10.10
CA PHE A 193 -11.83 -11.58 -10.84
C PHE A 193 -10.73 -11.05 -9.91
N THR A 194 -9.47 -11.09 -10.37
CA THR A 194 -8.31 -10.56 -9.66
C THR A 194 -7.46 -9.71 -10.58
N LYS A 195 -6.64 -8.83 -10.02
CA LYS A 195 -5.73 -8.00 -10.79
C LYS A 195 -4.67 -8.78 -11.59
N ASP A 196 -4.50 -10.07 -11.29
CA ASP A 196 -3.56 -10.94 -12.01
C ASP A 196 -3.99 -11.21 -13.46
N TYR A 197 -5.24 -10.96 -13.81
CA TYR A 197 -5.73 -11.01 -15.18
C TYR A 197 -5.42 -9.74 -15.98
N ILE A 198 -4.93 -8.66 -15.34
CA ILE A 198 -4.66 -7.37 -15.97
C ILE A 198 -3.16 -7.23 -16.20
N PHE A 199 -2.76 -7.19 -17.46
CA PHE A 199 -1.38 -7.02 -17.91
C PHE A 199 -1.22 -5.64 -18.52
N MET A 200 -0.10 -4.99 -18.22
CA MET A 200 0.25 -3.69 -18.79
C MET A 200 1.56 -3.80 -19.56
N GLU A 201 1.47 -3.53 -20.86
CA GLU A 201 2.60 -3.53 -21.78
C GLU A 201 2.92 -2.08 -22.11
N VAL A 202 4.18 -1.68 -21.89
CA VAL A 202 4.62 -0.31 -22.15
C VAL A 202 5.68 -0.35 -23.23
N ASP A 203 5.39 0.32 -24.33
CA ASP A 203 6.36 0.57 -25.40
C ASP A 203 6.86 2.01 -25.31
N THR A 204 8.18 2.18 -25.20
CA THR A 204 8.80 3.48 -25.01
C THR A 204 9.61 3.90 -26.23
N ASN A 205 9.31 5.08 -26.79
CA ASN A 205 10.15 5.70 -27.79
C ASN A 205 11.22 6.58 -27.12
N PHE A 206 12.45 6.11 -27.18
CA PHE A 206 13.59 6.77 -26.52
C PHE A 206 13.88 8.17 -27.10
N ASN A 207 13.70 8.37 -28.39
CA ASN A 207 14.02 9.65 -29.06
C ASN A 207 13.02 10.74 -28.68
N ASP A 208 11.74 10.41 -28.69
CA ASP A 208 10.65 11.38 -28.47
C ASP A 208 10.26 11.52 -26.99
N LYS A 209 10.81 10.66 -26.11
CA LYS A 209 10.41 10.57 -24.69
C LYS A 209 8.93 10.34 -24.53
N LYS A 210 8.39 9.40 -25.31
CA LYS A 210 6.99 9.00 -25.33
C LYS A 210 6.83 7.55 -24.89
N ALA A 211 5.73 7.24 -24.21
CA ALA A 211 5.33 5.91 -23.80
C ALA A 211 3.93 5.59 -24.33
N ASN A 212 3.77 4.43 -24.96
CA ASN A 212 2.47 3.87 -25.31
C ASN A 212 2.12 2.78 -24.31
N VAL A 213 0.96 2.89 -23.68
CA VAL A 213 0.49 1.92 -22.68
C VAL A 213 -0.62 1.08 -23.29
N ASN A 214 -0.44 -0.23 -23.30
CA ASN A 214 -1.44 -1.19 -23.73
C ASN A 214 -1.88 -2.03 -22.54
N ILE A 215 -3.16 -1.90 -22.15
CA ILE A 215 -3.75 -2.60 -21.05
C ILE A 215 -4.52 -3.80 -21.60
N ARG A 216 -4.07 -5.00 -21.23
CA ARG A 216 -4.65 -6.25 -21.67
C ARG A 216 -5.34 -6.94 -20.49
N ILE A 217 -6.57 -7.40 -20.69
CA ILE A 217 -7.27 -8.24 -19.72
C ILE A 217 -7.46 -9.62 -20.34
N ASP A 218 -6.87 -10.61 -19.71
CA ASP A 218 -6.92 -12.00 -20.17
C ASP A 218 -8.18 -12.70 -19.64
N ASN A 219 -8.70 -13.60 -20.45
CA ASN A 219 -9.78 -14.51 -20.07
C ASN A 219 -9.27 -15.63 -19.14
N VAL A 220 -10.19 -16.29 -18.45
CA VAL A 220 -9.89 -17.45 -17.59
C VAL A 220 -9.52 -18.64 -18.45
N ILE A 221 -8.51 -19.40 -18.01
CA ILE A 221 -8.23 -20.74 -18.60
C ILE A 221 -9.06 -21.75 -17.84
N ASP A 222 -9.98 -22.40 -18.55
CA ASP A 222 -10.76 -23.50 -18.01
C ASP A 222 -9.84 -24.71 -17.71
N PRO A 223 -9.79 -25.21 -16.46
CA PRO A 223 -8.84 -26.23 -16.07
C PRO A 223 -9.09 -27.60 -16.74
N GLU A 224 -10.32 -27.89 -17.15
CA GLU A 224 -10.68 -29.18 -17.77
C GLU A 224 -10.40 -29.17 -19.27
N THR A 225 -10.78 -28.09 -19.95
CA THR A 225 -10.68 -28.00 -21.42
C THR A 225 -9.42 -27.31 -21.91
N GLN A 226 -8.67 -26.65 -21.01
CA GLN A 226 -7.49 -25.82 -21.31
C GLN A 226 -7.79 -24.70 -22.34
N LYS A 227 -9.04 -24.27 -22.44
CA LYS A 227 -9.48 -23.20 -23.34
C LYS A 227 -9.75 -21.91 -22.57
N TYR A 228 -9.56 -20.80 -23.24
CA TYR A 228 -9.96 -19.49 -22.72
C TYR A 228 -11.48 -19.40 -22.69
N VAL A 229 -12.03 -19.03 -21.54
CA VAL A 229 -13.47 -18.80 -21.32
C VAL A 229 -13.64 -17.42 -20.67
N ASN A 230 -14.78 -16.78 -20.93
CA ASN A 230 -15.10 -15.49 -20.33
C ASN A 230 -15.22 -15.60 -18.80
N HIS A 231 -14.92 -14.50 -18.12
CA HIS A 231 -15.18 -14.38 -16.69
C HIS A 231 -16.70 -14.45 -16.42
N LYS A 232 -17.07 -15.09 -15.32
CA LYS A 232 -18.47 -15.27 -14.94
C LYS A 232 -18.89 -14.24 -13.90
N GLN A 233 -20.10 -13.72 -14.06
CA GLN A 233 -20.77 -12.94 -13.02
C GLN A 233 -21.52 -13.90 -12.07
N TYR A 234 -21.55 -13.54 -10.80
CA TYR A 234 -22.19 -14.31 -9.74
C TYR A 234 -23.28 -13.48 -9.08
N THR A 235 -24.38 -14.14 -8.73
CA THR A 235 -25.50 -13.58 -7.98
C THR A 235 -25.57 -14.20 -6.60
N ILE A 236 -26.06 -13.43 -5.62
CA ILE A 236 -26.28 -13.92 -4.27
C ILE A 236 -27.57 -14.74 -4.27
N ASN A 237 -27.46 -16.03 -3.92
CA ASN A 237 -28.61 -16.91 -3.89
C ASN A 237 -29.35 -16.86 -2.56
N ASN A 238 -28.65 -17.17 -1.45
CA ASN A 238 -29.20 -17.16 -0.09
C ASN A 238 -28.22 -16.47 0.88
N ILE A 239 -28.75 -15.94 1.96
CA ILE A 239 -27.95 -15.31 3.03
C ILE A 239 -28.18 -16.08 4.33
N TYR A 240 -27.13 -16.76 4.81
CA TYR A 240 -27.15 -17.51 6.05
C TYR A 240 -26.40 -16.75 7.14
N ILE A 241 -27.00 -16.65 8.33
CA ILE A 241 -26.44 -15.90 9.46
C ILE A 241 -26.26 -16.85 10.64
N TYR A 242 -25.03 -16.95 11.14
CA TYR A 242 -24.62 -17.81 12.26
C TYR A 242 -24.21 -16.94 13.47
N PRO A 243 -25.15 -16.53 14.34
CA PRO A 243 -24.88 -15.53 15.39
C PRO A 243 -23.86 -15.95 16.47
N LYS A 244 -23.50 -17.20 16.58
CA LYS A 244 -22.54 -17.73 17.58
C LYS A 244 -21.42 -18.56 16.98
N GLY A 245 -21.16 -18.46 15.66
CA GLY A 245 -20.06 -19.17 15.03
C GLY A 245 -20.20 -20.70 15.19
N VAL A 246 -21.32 -21.25 14.78
CA VAL A 246 -21.46 -22.71 14.62
C VAL A 246 -20.46 -23.10 13.54
N LEU A 247 -19.30 -23.62 13.96
CA LEU A 247 -18.35 -24.19 13.03
C LEU A 247 -19.06 -25.28 12.23
N GLN A 248 -18.98 -25.26 10.91
CA GLN A 248 -19.60 -26.22 10.00
C GLN A 248 -19.32 -27.70 10.35
N ASN A 249 -18.37 -27.96 11.24
CA ASN A 249 -17.94 -29.31 11.64
C ASN A 249 -18.74 -29.94 12.79
N ASN A 250 -19.69 -29.24 13.41
CA ASN A 250 -20.52 -29.77 14.50
C ASN A 250 -22.00 -29.88 14.15
N VAL A 251 -22.31 -30.48 13.01
CA VAL A 251 -23.70 -30.67 12.51
C VAL A 251 -24.47 -31.78 13.29
N ASN A 252 -23.90 -32.37 14.32
CA ASN A 252 -24.54 -33.46 15.09
C ASN A 252 -25.26 -33.02 16.38
N GLY A 253 -25.45 -31.72 16.61
CA GLY A 253 -26.26 -31.21 17.71
C GLY A 253 -27.55 -30.59 17.17
N ASP A 254 -28.64 -30.62 17.96
CA ASP A 254 -29.94 -30.01 17.65
C ASP A 254 -29.80 -28.52 17.27
N THR A 255 -29.56 -28.25 15.97
CA THR A 255 -29.48 -26.91 15.42
C THR A 255 -30.87 -26.45 15.05
N THR A 256 -31.43 -25.49 15.78
CA THR A 256 -32.73 -24.92 15.40
C THR A 256 -32.50 -23.95 14.27
N GLN A 257 -33.07 -24.24 13.11
CA GLN A 257 -33.04 -23.35 11.95
C GLN A 257 -34.32 -22.50 11.95
N TYR A 258 -34.16 -21.18 12.01
CA TYR A 258 -35.23 -20.25 11.85
C TYR A 258 -35.06 -19.43 10.57
N THR A 259 -36.15 -19.29 9.82
CA THR A 259 -36.22 -18.42 8.64
C THR A 259 -36.96 -17.17 9.04
N PHE A 260 -36.36 -16.02 8.83
CA PHE A 260 -36.95 -14.73 9.18
C PHE A 260 -37.06 -13.88 7.90
N GLU A 261 -38.28 -13.53 7.53
CA GLU A 261 -38.56 -12.65 6.39
C GLU A 261 -38.51 -11.19 6.86
N ILE A 262 -37.67 -10.41 6.17
CA ILE A 262 -37.55 -8.97 6.42
C ILE A 262 -38.16 -8.22 5.26
N ASN A 263 -39.19 -7.42 5.53
CA ASN A 263 -39.76 -6.48 4.58
C ASN A 263 -38.78 -5.27 4.46
N LYS A 264 -37.94 -5.25 3.45
CA LYS A 264 -37.21 -4.04 3.03
C LYS A 264 -38.04 -3.26 2.02
N HIS A 265 -37.77 -1.96 1.86
CA HIS A 265 -38.40 -1.08 0.87
C HIS A 265 -38.26 -1.56 -0.61
N LEU A 266 -37.44 -2.59 -0.87
CA LEU A 266 -37.12 -3.16 -2.18
C LEU A 266 -37.65 -4.60 -2.39
N GLY A 267 -38.45 -5.14 -1.49
CA GLY A 267 -38.99 -6.51 -1.55
C GLY A 267 -38.81 -7.30 -0.24
N ASN A 268 -39.47 -8.45 -0.18
CA ASN A 268 -39.30 -9.37 0.96
C ASN A 268 -37.97 -10.11 0.78
N GLU A 269 -36.99 -9.84 1.64
CA GLU A 269 -35.75 -10.60 1.71
C GLU A 269 -35.83 -11.64 2.81
N THR A 270 -35.32 -12.84 2.52
CA THR A 270 -35.29 -13.94 3.46
C THR A 270 -33.87 -14.16 3.96
N PHE A 271 -33.65 -13.88 5.26
CA PHE A 271 -32.43 -14.26 5.95
C PHE A 271 -32.62 -15.58 6.68
N HIS A 272 -31.68 -16.53 6.52
CA HIS A 272 -31.69 -17.81 7.20
C HIS A 272 -30.82 -17.72 8.46
N PHE A 273 -31.44 -17.66 9.62
CA PHE A 273 -30.71 -17.67 10.90
C PHE A 273 -30.52 -19.09 11.39
N ILE A 274 -29.25 -19.49 11.63
CA ILE A 274 -28.90 -20.82 12.12
C ILE A 274 -28.25 -20.66 13.49
N TYR A 275 -28.90 -21.17 14.54
CA TYR A 275 -28.42 -21.04 15.91
C TYR A 275 -28.93 -22.18 16.81
N ASN A 276 -28.13 -22.54 17.86
CA ASN A 276 -28.45 -23.57 18.84
C ASN A 276 -29.11 -22.98 20.11
N GLU A 277 -28.80 -21.73 20.44
CA GLU A 277 -29.35 -20.99 21.57
C GLU A 277 -29.80 -19.63 21.12
N ASN A 278 -30.91 -19.12 21.73
CA ASN A 278 -31.43 -17.81 21.36
C ASN A 278 -30.35 -16.73 21.37
N PRO A 279 -30.08 -16.09 20.25
CA PRO A 279 -29.08 -15.04 20.19
C PRO A 279 -29.57 -13.83 21.01
N LYS A 280 -28.65 -13.16 21.68
CA LYS A 280 -28.95 -11.95 22.48
C LYS A 280 -29.30 -10.72 21.64
N ILE A 281 -29.30 -10.87 20.31
CA ILE A 281 -29.53 -9.80 19.33
C ILE A 281 -30.89 -10.03 18.67
N ARG A 282 -31.63 -8.94 18.50
CA ARG A 282 -32.86 -8.98 17.71
C ARG A 282 -32.52 -9.17 16.22
N PHE A 283 -33.14 -10.13 15.56
CA PHE A 283 -32.89 -10.42 14.13
C PHE A 283 -33.07 -9.20 13.23
N LYS A 284 -34.05 -8.32 13.55
CA LYS A 284 -34.27 -7.05 12.85
C LYS A 284 -33.05 -6.11 12.84
N THR A 285 -32.09 -6.30 13.76
CA THR A 285 -30.86 -5.50 13.76
C THR A 285 -30.02 -5.77 12.51
N PHE A 286 -30.06 -6.99 11.98
CA PHE A 286 -29.30 -7.37 10.79
C PHE A 286 -29.87 -6.75 9.50
N ASP A 287 -31.14 -6.38 9.48
CA ASP A 287 -31.79 -5.74 8.34
C ASP A 287 -31.12 -4.45 7.89
N ASN A 288 -30.70 -3.62 8.84
CA ASN A 288 -30.03 -2.35 8.56
C ASN A 288 -28.52 -2.49 8.35
N ILE A 289 -27.96 -3.66 8.64
CA ILE A 289 -26.53 -3.90 8.65
C ILE A 289 -26.08 -4.61 7.37
N ILE A 290 -26.85 -5.63 6.97
CA ILE A 290 -26.54 -6.42 5.79
C ILE A 290 -26.97 -5.64 4.55
N GLN A 291 -25.98 -5.27 3.73
CA GLN A 291 -26.20 -4.55 2.47
C GLN A 291 -26.31 -5.49 1.27
N LEU A 292 -26.24 -6.80 1.52
CA LEU A 292 -26.36 -7.85 0.50
C LEU A 292 -27.82 -8.18 0.25
N HIS A 293 -28.15 -8.48 -1.01
CA HIS A 293 -29.53 -8.76 -1.43
C HIS A 293 -29.60 -10.06 -2.23
N THR A 294 -30.53 -10.93 -1.86
CA THR A 294 -30.80 -12.18 -2.59
C THR A 294 -31.23 -11.86 -4.03
N GLY A 295 -30.66 -12.57 -5.01
CA GLY A 295 -30.93 -12.35 -6.44
C GLY A 295 -30.14 -11.20 -7.07
N SER A 296 -29.44 -10.36 -6.29
CA SER A 296 -28.57 -9.32 -6.84
C SER A 296 -27.21 -9.87 -7.28
N LEU A 297 -26.55 -9.16 -8.16
CA LEU A 297 -25.14 -9.43 -8.47
C LEU A 297 -24.29 -9.27 -7.20
N TYR A 298 -23.24 -10.11 -7.09
CA TYR A 298 -22.20 -9.90 -6.09
C TYR A 298 -21.63 -8.49 -6.20
N ASN A 299 -21.41 -7.85 -5.06
CA ASN A 299 -20.85 -6.51 -4.99
C ASN A 299 -19.88 -6.40 -3.82
N SER A 300 -18.59 -6.25 -4.13
CA SER A 300 -17.49 -6.18 -3.15
C SER A 300 -17.62 -5.01 -2.17
N HIS A 301 -18.13 -3.88 -2.64
CA HIS A 301 -18.37 -2.71 -1.80
C HIS A 301 -19.45 -2.99 -0.74
N GLN A 302 -20.56 -3.61 -1.12
CA GLN A 302 -21.64 -4.00 -0.20
C GLN A 302 -21.16 -5.02 0.83
N VAL A 303 -20.32 -5.99 0.43
CA VAL A 303 -19.66 -6.93 1.36
C VAL A 303 -18.83 -6.19 2.39
N THR A 304 -18.00 -5.26 1.93
CA THR A 304 -17.13 -4.45 2.79
C THR A 304 -17.95 -3.58 3.76
N GLN A 305 -19.03 -2.96 3.29
CA GLN A 305 -19.93 -2.16 4.13
C GLN A 305 -20.63 -3.03 5.18
N THR A 306 -21.12 -4.20 4.79
CA THR A 306 -21.71 -5.18 5.70
C THR A 306 -20.71 -5.59 6.78
N TYR A 307 -19.47 -5.93 6.39
CA TYR A 307 -18.42 -6.32 7.32
C TYR A 307 -18.06 -5.20 8.31
N LYS A 308 -17.93 -3.96 7.83
CA LYS A 308 -17.69 -2.78 8.67
C LYS A 308 -18.85 -2.54 9.65
N ALA A 309 -20.09 -2.68 9.20
CA ALA A 309 -21.26 -2.48 10.02
C ALA A 309 -21.38 -3.56 11.11
N LEU A 310 -21.10 -4.83 10.79
CA LEU A 310 -21.04 -5.93 11.76
C LEU A 310 -19.96 -5.69 12.83
N ASN A 311 -18.77 -5.26 12.45
CA ASN A 311 -17.69 -4.97 13.39
C ASN A 311 -18.03 -3.78 14.32
N ASN A 312 -18.74 -2.78 13.82
CA ASN A 312 -19.16 -1.62 14.61
C ASN A 312 -20.18 -1.95 15.69
N LEU A 313 -20.89 -3.06 15.57
CA LEU A 313 -21.80 -3.53 16.65
C LEU A 313 -21.07 -3.88 17.95
N LYS A 314 -19.78 -4.25 17.87
CA LYS A 314 -18.93 -4.67 19.02
C LYS A 314 -19.57 -5.76 19.90
N ILE A 315 -20.42 -6.60 19.32
CA ILE A 315 -21.14 -7.66 20.03
C ILE A 315 -20.39 -8.97 19.87
N TYR A 316 -19.72 -9.15 18.75
CA TYR A 316 -18.90 -10.33 18.44
C TYR A 316 -17.42 -9.94 18.35
N ASN A 317 -16.56 -10.80 18.87
CA ASN A 317 -15.10 -10.60 18.80
C ASN A 317 -14.56 -10.81 17.39
N HIS A 318 -15.23 -11.66 16.61
CA HIS A 318 -14.88 -11.96 15.22
C HIS A 318 -16.15 -12.04 14.38
N ASN A 319 -16.09 -11.42 13.21
CA ASN A 319 -17.11 -11.54 12.17
C ASN A 319 -16.42 -12.09 10.92
N ASN A 320 -17.08 -12.96 10.17
CA ASN A 320 -16.63 -13.44 8.88
C ASN A 320 -17.78 -13.42 7.89
N ILE A 321 -17.49 -13.23 6.61
CA ILE A 321 -18.42 -13.33 5.49
C ILE A 321 -17.77 -14.26 4.48
N ASP A 322 -18.39 -15.41 4.26
CA ASP A 322 -17.93 -16.45 3.33
C ASP A 322 -18.94 -16.58 2.17
N PHE A 323 -18.43 -16.97 0.98
CA PHE A 323 -19.22 -17.17 -0.22
C PHE A 323 -19.03 -18.58 -0.80
#